data_1a870eb0fe75c7e372103eb270b87375
#
_entry.id   1a870eb0fe75c7e372103eb270b87375
#
_cell.length_a   1.000
_cell.length_b   1.000
_cell.length_c   1.000
_cell.angle_alpha   90.00
_cell.angle_beta   90.00
_cell.angle_gamma   90.00
#
_symmetry.space_group_name_H-M   'P 1'
#
loop_
_entity.id
_entity.type
_entity.pdbx_description
1 polymer ?
#
loop_
_entity_poly.entity_id
_entity_poly.type
_entity_poly.pdbx_seq_one_letter_code
_entity_poly.pdbx_strand_id
1 'polypeptide(L)'
;MTVGILLVGGRGTRLAPITSEIPKPMLPVACKPVTEHQILAAQRAGITTLVLATSYLSEVFIPYFGDGSKWGVDLRYAVEKEPLGTGGAIANAAAHLDKGASGEAVVIFNGDVLSQHNLAAHIEFHKKADADVTLHLIQVDDARAFGCVPTSADGQVEAFLEKMENPVTNWINAGCYVFNREVIDSIPRNTVLSIERETFPQLISDKRRVFGYKEAAYWLDIGNPGALFKGSQDLVAADFLISSSADVDSTAVLTGGTSIGAGAQIGAGAILDNCIISARAIVKPGAHLTRTFLASAAVVEEGATYEDRYISQNENLPIIF
;
A
#
# COMPACT_ATOMS: atom_id res chain seq x y z
N MET A 1 9.82 -22.47 0.90
CA MET A 1 9.95 -21.20 0.14
C MET A 1 8.90 -20.25 0.68
N THR A 2 9.10 -18.95 0.75
CA THR A 2 8.06 -18.03 1.22
C THR A 2 7.52 -17.28 0.01
N VAL A 3 6.22 -17.23 -0.14
CA VAL A 3 5.51 -16.57 -1.24
C VAL A 3 4.59 -15.46 -0.68
N GLY A 4 4.09 -14.58 -1.52
CA GLY A 4 3.25 -13.49 -1.03
C GLY A 4 2.05 -13.18 -1.92
N ILE A 5 1.06 -12.50 -1.33
CA ILE A 5 -0.13 -11.97 -2.01
C ILE A 5 -0.27 -10.50 -1.62
N LEU A 6 -0.42 -9.61 -2.60
CA LEU A 6 -0.73 -8.21 -2.41
C LEU A 6 -2.19 -7.94 -2.78
N LEU A 7 -2.97 -7.38 -1.84
CA LEU A 7 -4.36 -7.03 -2.05
C LEU A 7 -4.46 -5.62 -2.66
N VAL A 8 -4.51 -5.52 -3.97
CA VAL A 8 -4.45 -4.25 -4.71
C VAL A 8 -5.74 -3.87 -5.45
N GLY A 9 -6.88 -4.47 -5.06
CA GLY A 9 -8.18 -4.34 -5.74
C GLY A 9 -9.11 -3.20 -5.28
N GLY A 10 -8.71 -2.35 -4.34
CA GLY A 10 -9.58 -1.33 -3.76
C GLY A 10 -9.81 -0.08 -4.64
N ARG A 11 -11.03 0.49 -4.64
CA ARG A 11 -11.37 1.71 -5.40
C ARG A 11 -10.77 2.99 -4.84
N GLY A 12 -10.44 3.06 -3.53
CA GLY A 12 -9.83 4.23 -2.91
C GLY A 12 -10.70 5.49 -2.92
N THR A 13 -12.01 5.38 -2.76
CA THR A 13 -12.97 6.50 -2.89
C THR A 13 -12.71 7.70 -1.97
N ARG A 14 -12.11 7.48 -0.81
CA ARG A 14 -11.72 8.56 0.12
C ARG A 14 -10.55 9.42 -0.37
N LEU A 15 -9.86 8.98 -1.41
CA LEU A 15 -8.77 9.70 -2.07
C LEU A 15 -9.23 10.49 -3.31
N ALA A 16 -10.54 10.46 -3.62
CA ALA A 16 -11.05 11.26 -4.73
C ALA A 16 -10.72 12.76 -4.51
N PRO A 17 -10.36 13.50 -5.57
CA PRO A 17 -10.35 13.10 -6.98
C PRO A 17 -9.08 12.35 -7.46
N ILE A 18 -8.06 12.18 -6.62
CA ILE A 18 -6.74 11.66 -7.01
C ILE A 18 -6.83 10.23 -7.60
N THR A 19 -7.83 9.46 -7.17
CA THR A 19 -8.07 8.07 -7.64
C THR A 19 -9.08 7.96 -8.77
N SER A 20 -9.43 9.05 -9.47
CA SER A 20 -10.35 9.01 -10.61
C SER A 20 -9.76 8.23 -11.80
N GLU A 21 -8.48 8.40 -12.07
CA GLU A 21 -7.79 7.83 -13.23
C GLU A 21 -6.75 6.74 -12.87
N ILE A 22 -6.40 6.61 -11.59
CA ILE A 22 -5.35 5.71 -11.13
C ILE A 22 -5.79 4.99 -9.83
N PRO A 23 -5.66 3.65 -9.74
CA PRO A 23 -6.05 2.95 -8.53
C PRO A 23 -5.12 3.31 -7.36
N LYS A 24 -5.67 3.34 -6.14
CA LYS A 24 -4.96 3.70 -4.91
C LYS A 24 -3.57 3.05 -4.77
N PRO A 25 -3.38 1.73 -5.01
CA PRO A 25 -2.07 1.09 -4.89
C PRO A 25 -1.04 1.56 -5.92
N MET A 26 -1.48 2.22 -6.99
CA MET A 26 -0.61 2.77 -8.03
C MET A 26 -0.30 4.26 -7.83
N LEU A 27 -0.83 4.89 -6.78
CA LEU A 27 -0.51 6.28 -6.46
C LEU A 27 0.99 6.42 -6.16
N PRO A 28 1.65 7.42 -6.75
CA PRO A 28 3.07 7.66 -6.50
C PRO A 28 3.29 8.22 -5.08
N VAL A 29 4.21 7.61 -4.38
CA VAL A 29 4.75 8.06 -3.11
C VAL A 29 6.27 8.09 -3.25
N ALA A 30 6.90 9.24 -3.03
CA ALA A 30 8.34 9.40 -3.28
C ALA A 30 8.76 8.81 -4.65
N CYS A 31 8.08 9.22 -5.72
CA CYS A 31 8.30 8.84 -7.13
C CYS A 31 8.00 7.38 -7.49
N LYS A 32 7.50 6.54 -6.59
CA LYS A 32 7.17 5.13 -6.86
C LYS A 32 5.74 4.79 -6.46
N PRO A 33 5.04 3.91 -7.19
CA PRO A 33 3.74 3.39 -6.72
C PRO A 33 3.84 2.75 -5.33
N VAL A 34 2.79 2.86 -4.52
CA VAL A 34 2.70 2.17 -3.23
C VAL A 34 3.02 0.67 -3.38
N THR A 35 2.46 0.02 -4.39
CA THR A 35 2.71 -1.39 -4.71
C THR A 35 4.21 -1.68 -4.94
N GLU A 36 4.98 -0.76 -5.56
CA GLU A 36 6.41 -0.96 -5.77
C GLU A 36 7.18 -0.98 -4.43
N HIS A 37 6.83 -0.12 -3.48
CA HIS A 37 7.42 -0.14 -2.14
C HIS A 37 7.20 -1.49 -1.45
N GLN A 38 6.01 -2.07 -1.59
CA GLN A 38 5.66 -3.38 -1.02
C GLN A 38 6.39 -4.53 -1.72
N ILE A 39 6.49 -4.52 -3.06
CA ILE A 39 7.27 -5.50 -3.83
C ILE A 39 8.73 -5.49 -3.38
N LEU A 40 9.32 -4.29 -3.24
CA LEU A 40 10.71 -4.15 -2.77
C LEU A 40 10.88 -4.62 -1.31
N ALA A 41 9.90 -4.40 -0.44
CA ALA A 41 9.93 -4.91 0.93
C ALA A 41 9.86 -6.45 0.96
N ALA A 42 8.98 -7.04 0.15
CA ALA A 42 8.86 -8.49 0.00
C ALA A 42 10.14 -9.12 -0.54
N GLN A 43 10.72 -8.54 -1.59
CA GLN A 43 11.99 -8.98 -2.19
C GLN A 43 13.14 -8.97 -1.17
N ARG A 44 13.28 -7.88 -0.38
CA ARG A 44 14.29 -7.81 0.68
C ARG A 44 14.12 -8.88 1.77
N ALA A 45 12.88 -9.32 2.02
CA ALA A 45 12.59 -10.41 2.95
C ALA A 45 12.75 -11.82 2.34
N GLY A 46 13.22 -11.90 1.09
CA GLY A 46 13.47 -13.18 0.41
C GLY A 46 12.21 -13.81 -0.22
N ILE A 47 11.14 -13.04 -0.39
CA ILE A 47 9.95 -13.48 -1.13
C ILE A 47 10.23 -13.29 -2.62
N THR A 48 10.17 -14.38 -3.38
CA THR A 48 10.50 -14.41 -4.81
C THR A 48 9.28 -14.57 -5.73
N THR A 49 8.15 -14.99 -5.20
CA THR A 49 6.88 -15.11 -5.94
C THR A 49 5.81 -14.29 -5.25
N LEU A 50 5.17 -13.40 -5.99
CA LEU A 50 4.09 -12.53 -5.51
C LEU A 50 2.89 -12.61 -6.44
N VAL A 51 1.68 -12.71 -5.86
CA VAL A 51 0.42 -12.60 -6.61
C VAL A 51 -0.23 -11.27 -6.28
N LEU A 52 -0.50 -10.45 -7.29
CA LEU A 52 -1.30 -9.24 -7.15
C LEU A 52 -2.78 -9.61 -7.32
N ALA A 53 -3.54 -9.53 -6.23
CA ALA A 53 -5.00 -9.67 -6.26
C ALA A 53 -5.61 -8.32 -6.68
N THR A 54 -6.01 -8.23 -7.94
CA THR A 54 -6.48 -6.99 -8.59
C THR A 54 -7.96 -7.07 -8.94
N SER A 55 -8.63 -5.93 -9.01
CA SER A 55 -10.01 -5.84 -9.52
C SER A 55 -10.23 -4.54 -10.29
N TYR A 56 -10.37 -3.41 -9.61
CA TYR A 56 -10.58 -2.09 -10.20
C TYR A 56 -9.32 -1.58 -10.91
N LEU A 57 -9.45 -1.15 -12.18
CA LEU A 57 -8.36 -0.65 -13.02
C LEU A 57 -7.16 -1.63 -13.07
N SER A 58 -7.43 -2.92 -13.17
CA SER A 58 -6.38 -3.97 -13.19
C SER A 58 -5.40 -3.81 -14.35
N GLU A 59 -5.83 -3.22 -15.45
CA GLU A 59 -5.05 -2.99 -16.67
C GLU A 59 -3.85 -2.07 -16.50
N VAL A 60 -3.77 -1.28 -15.41
CA VAL A 60 -2.64 -0.38 -15.18
C VAL A 60 -1.43 -1.07 -14.52
N PHE A 61 -1.63 -2.24 -13.90
CA PHE A 61 -0.56 -2.95 -13.19
C PHE A 61 0.40 -3.67 -14.15
N ILE A 62 -0.14 -4.41 -15.12
CA ILE A 62 0.66 -5.23 -16.04
C ILE A 62 1.65 -4.37 -16.87
N PRO A 63 1.26 -3.23 -17.46
CA PRO A 63 2.20 -2.38 -18.22
C PRO A 63 3.33 -1.80 -17.34
N TYR A 64 3.10 -1.62 -16.06
CA TYR A 64 4.11 -1.08 -15.14
C TYR A 64 5.03 -2.16 -14.58
N PHE A 65 4.47 -3.27 -14.07
CA PHE A 65 5.20 -4.29 -13.35
C PHE A 65 5.64 -5.48 -14.20
N GLY A 66 4.98 -5.74 -15.34
CA GLY A 66 5.28 -6.89 -16.20
C GLY A 66 5.22 -8.21 -15.43
N ASP A 67 6.23 -9.03 -15.62
CA ASP A 67 6.42 -10.31 -14.90
C ASP A 67 7.21 -10.17 -13.59
N GLY A 68 7.58 -8.96 -13.19
CA GLY A 68 8.33 -8.68 -11.97
C GLY A 68 9.84 -8.87 -12.06
N SER A 69 10.37 -9.32 -13.18
CA SER A 69 11.81 -9.58 -13.36
C SER A 69 12.68 -8.36 -13.06
N LYS A 70 12.20 -7.14 -13.37
CA LYS A 70 12.86 -5.87 -13.03
C LYS A 70 13.12 -5.71 -11.53
N TRP A 71 12.30 -6.29 -10.69
CA TRP A 71 12.43 -6.25 -9.22
C TRP A 71 12.96 -7.55 -8.62
N GLY A 72 13.37 -8.52 -9.46
CA GLY A 72 13.90 -9.80 -9.00
C GLY A 72 12.85 -10.72 -8.36
N VAL A 73 11.59 -10.60 -8.77
CA VAL A 73 10.47 -11.42 -8.30
C VAL A 73 9.68 -11.98 -9.49
N ASP A 74 8.97 -13.08 -9.28
CA ASP A 74 7.97 -13.63 -10.20
C ASP A 74 6.61 -13.06 -9.81
N LEU A 75 6.09 -12.11 -10.61
CA LEU A 75 4.79 -11.50 -10.40
C LEU A 75 3.71 -12.21 -11.20
N ARG A 76 2.66 -12.60 -10.51
CA ARG A 76 1.46 -13.18 -11.08
C ARG A 76 0.25 -12.32 -10.77
N TYR A 77 -0.80 -12.41 -11.57
CA TYR A 77 -1.98 -11.55 -11.45
C TYR A 77 -3.23 -12.40 -11.28
N ALA A 78 -3.97 -12.17 -10.19
CA ALA A 78 -5.29 -12.74 -9.95
C ALA A 78 -6.31 -11.62 -10.13
N VAL A 79 -6.97 -11.60 -11.28
CA VAL A 79 -7.96 -10.55 -11.63
C VAL A 79 -9.35 -11.01 -11.23
N GLU A 80 -10.00 -10.27 -10.34
CA GLU A 80 -11.39 -10.50 -9.95
C GLU A 80 -12.35 -9.76 -10.89
N LYS A 81 -13.37 -10.45 -11.37
CA LYS A 81 -14.46 -9.84 -12.15
C LYS A 81 -15.38 -8.99 -11.28
N GLU A 82 -15.65 -9.48 -10.08
CA GLU A 82 -16.45 -8.83 -9.04
C GLU A 82 -15.66 -8.84 -7.74
N PRO A 83 -15.75 -7.79 -6.90
CA PRO A 83 -15.04 -7.74 -5.63
C PRO A 83 -15.46 -8.87 -4.69
N LEU A 84 -14.52 -9.67 -4.23
CA LEU A 84 -14.76 -10.81 -3.33
C LEU A 84 -14.44 -10.51 -1.86
N GLY A 85 -14.13 -9.25 -1.54
CA GLY A 85 -13.64 -8.90 -0.21
C GLY A 85 -12.22 -9.40 0.05
N THR A 86 -11.66 -9.06 1.21
CA THR A 86 -10.25 -9.37 1.51
C THR A 86 -9.97 -10.86 1.60
N GLY A 87 -10.85 -11.64 2.25
CA GLY A 87 -10.69 -13.09 2.39
C GLY A 87 -10.88 -13.84 1.08
N GLY A 88 -11.90 -13.49 0.29
CA GLY A 88 -12.13 -14.08 -1.02
C GLY A 88 -11.00 -13.77 -2.01
N ALA A 89 -10.48 -12.56 -2.00
CA ALA A 89 -9.33 -12.16 -2.80
C ALA A 89 -8.08 -12.99 -2.48
N ILE A 90 -7.79 -13.22 -1.21
CA ILE A 90 -6.68 -14.08 -0.76
C ILE A 90 -6.87 -15.51 -1.27
N ALA A 91 -8.05 -16.10 -1.07
CA ALA A 91 -8.33 -17.46 -1.50
C ALA A 91 -8.21 -17.66 -3.02
N ASN A 92 -8.67 -16.66 -3.80
CA ASN A 92 -8.55 -16.70 -5.25
C ASN A 92 -7.11 -16.49 -5.72
N ALA A 93 -6.39 -15.53 -5.12
CA ALA A 93 -4.98 -15.27 -5.45
C ALA A 93 -4.09 -16.49 -5.14
N ALA A 94 -4.37 -17.22 -4.07
CA ALA A 94 -3.63 -18.41 -3.70
C ALA A 94 -3.70 -19.54 -4.77
N ALA A 95 -4.71 -19.53 -5.64
CA ALA A 95 -4.78 -20.44 -6.77
C ALA A 95 -3.69 -20.22 -7.84
N HIS A 96 -3.09 -19.03 -7.86
CA HIS A 96 -1.98 -18.66 -8.75
C HIS A 96 -0.60 -18.92 -8.14
N LEU A 97 -0.53 -19.34 -6.88
CA LEU A 97 0.69 -19.84 -6.26
C LEU A 97 0.89 -21.32 -6.63
N ASP A 98 2.14 -21.72 -6.75
CA ASP A 98 2.46 -23.14 -6.94
C ASP A 98 1.98 -23.96 -5.74
N LYS A 99 1.78 -25.26 -5.93
CA LYS A 99 1.45 -26.15 -4.81
C LYS A 99 2.64 -26.17 -3.85
N GLY A 100 2.44 -25.55 -2.69
CA GLY A 100 3.45 -25.46 -1.65
C GLY A 100 3.59 -26.77 -0.85
N ALA A 101 4.69 -26.90 -0.13
CA ALA A 101 4.84 -27.92 0.89
C ALA A 101 3.93 -27.61 2.09
N SER A 102 3.55 -28.64 2.86
CA SER A 102 2.87 -28.45 4.15
C SER A 102 3.67 -27.49 5.05
N GLY A 103 2.98 -26.52 5.68
CA GLY A 103 3.63 -25.48 6.48
C GLY A 103 4.33 -24.37 5.70
N GLU A 104 4.10 -24.26 4.39
CA GLU A 104 4.60 -23.12 3.62
C GLU A 104 3.97 -21.81 4.10
N ALA A 105 4.83 -20.83 4.42
CA ALA A 105 4.38 -19.51 4.82
C ALA A 105 3.99 -18.66 3.61
N VAL A 106 2.79 -18.07 3.66
CA VAL A 106 2.28 -17.11 2.68
C VAL A 106 2.12 -15.76 3.35
N VAL A 107 2.80 -14.74 2.84
CA VAL A 107 2.68 -13.37 3.35
C VAL A 107 1.59 -12.63 2.60
N ILE A 108 0.69 -12.01 3.33
CA ILE A 108 -0.40 -11.19 2.77
C ILE A 108 -0.12 -9.73 3.10
N PHE A 109 -0.29 -8.83 2.12
CA PHE A 109 -0.15 -7.40 2.30
C PHE A 109 -1.44 -6.69 1.89
N ASN A 110 -1.92 -5.78 2.75
CA ASN A 110 -2.90 -4.78 2.34
C ASN A 110 -2.22 -3.76 1.42
N GLY A 111 -2.71 -3.59 0.20
CA GLY A 111 -2.09 -2.82 -0.88
C GLY A 111 -2.09 -1.31 -0.69
N ASP A 112 -2.56 -0.82 0.43
CA ASP A 112 -2.70 0.59 0.76
C ASP A 112 -1.86 1.02 1.98
N VAL A 113 -0.96 0.17 2.44
CA VAL A 113 -0.13 0.40 3.62
C VAL A 113 1.33 0.60 3.22
N LEU A 114 1.94 1.67 3.71
CA LEU A 114 3.38 1.85 3.78
C LEU A 114 3.89 1.35 5.12
N SER A 115 4.83 0.42 5.12
CA SER A 115 5.42 -0.11 6.35
C SER A 115 6.90 -0.41 6.17
N GLN A 116 7.68 -0.12 7.21
CA GLN A 116 9.10 -0.45 7.30
C GLN A 116 9.36 -1.52 8.36
N HIS A 117 8.35 -2.32 8.73
CA HIS A 117 8.54 -3.40 9.70
C HIS A 117 9.52 -4.47 9.17
N ASN A 118 10.13 -5.19 10.10
CA ASN A 118 11.06 -6.27 9.75
C ASN A 118 10.29 -7.54 9.33
N LEU A 119 9.91 -7.58 8.07
CA LEU A 119 9.14 -8.69 7.51
C LEU A 119 9.86 -10.05 7.65
N ALA A 120 11.19 -10.09 7.53
CA ALA A 120 11.93 -11.33 7.72
C ALA A 120 11.83 -11.83 9.17
N ALA A 121 11.91 -10.94 10.16
CA ALA A 121 11.70 -11.29 11.56
C ALA A 121 10.25 -11.72 11.84
N HIS A 122 9.26 -11.10 11.19
CA HIS A 122 7.85 -11.51 11.29
C HIS A 122 7.64 -12.95 10.76
N ILE A 123 8.22 -13.28 9.61
CA ILE A 123 8.17 -14.64 9.04
C ILE A 123 8.86 -15.65 9.97
N GLU A 124 9.99 -15.27 10.56
CA GLU A 124 10.71 -16.11 11.50
C GLU A 124 9.92 -16.33 12.81
N PHE A 125 9.31 -15.25 13.33
CA PHE A 125 8.40 -15.33 14.49
C PHE A 125 7.25 -16.31 14.23
N HIS A 126 6.59 -16.21 13.08
CA HIS A 126 5.51 -17.11 12.66
C HIS A 126 5.94 -18.59 12.76
N LYS A 127 7.12 -18.90 12.20
CA LYS A 127 7.68 -20.27 12.22
C LYS A 127 8.01 -20.74 13.64
N LYS A 128 8.63 -19.87 14.45
CA LYS A 128 9.02 -20.21 15.84
C LYS A 128 7.81 -20.42 16.75
N ALA A 129 6.76 -19.62 16.56
CA ALA A 129 5.51 -19.77 17.31
C ALA A 129 4.69 -20.98 16.84
N ASP A 130 5.11 -21.66 15.77
CA ASP A 130 4.36 -22.73 15.11
C ASP A 130 2.90 -22.28 14.87
N ALA A 131 2.73 -21.02 14.42
CA ALA A 131 1.46 -20.35 14.30
C ALA A 131 0.70 -20.79 13.04
N ASP A 132 -0.62 -20.82 13.08
CA ASP A 132 -1.47 -20.94 11.91
C ASP A 132 -1.53 -19.62 11.14
N VAL A 133 -1.58 -18.50 11.90
CA VAL A 133 -1.59 -17.13 11.38
C VAL A 133 -0.84 -16.21 12.34
N THR A 134 -0.07 -15.27 11.80
CA THR A 134 0.45 -14.14 12.58
C THR A 134 0.05 -12.81 11.95
N LEU A 135 -0.38 -11.88 12.78
CA LEU A 135 -0.78 -10.53 12.41
C LEU A 135 0.34 -9.55 12.78
N HIS A 136 0.80 -8.72 11.87
CA HIS A 136 1.61 -7.57 12.24
C HIS A 136 0.74 -6.57 12.99
N LEU A 137 1.14 -6.22 14.20
CA LEU A 137 0.47 -5.27 15.06
C LEU A 137 1.35 -4.06 15.32
N ILE A 138 0.75 -2.87 15.20
CA ILE A 138 1.38 -1.60 15.54
C ILE A 138 0.58 -0.87 16.60
N GLN A 139 1.23 -0.07 17.42
CA GLN A 139 0.57 0.77 18.41
C GLN A 139 0.27 2.15 17.81
N VAL A 140 -0.95 2.64 17.98
CA VAL A 140 -1.40 3.96 17.54
C VAL A 140 -2.00 4.74 18.71
N ASP A 141 -2.06 6.07 18.60
CA ASP A 141 -2.67 6.91 19.62
C ASP A 141 -4.19 6.75 19.67
N ASP A 142 -4.82 6.58 18.50
CA ASP A 142 -6.27 6.41 18.36
C ASP A 142 -6.60 5.19 17.49
N ALA A 143 -7.10 4.14 18.10
CA ALA A 143 -7.42 2.88 17.43
C ALA A 143 -8.86 2.82 16.86
N ARG A 144 -9.70 3.86 17.03
CA ARG A 144 -11.13 3.83 16.66
C ARG A 144 -11.37 3.58 15.17
N ALA A 145 -10.47 4.03 14.31
CA ALA A 145 -10.59 3.87 12.86
C ALA A 145 -10.13 2.51 12.33
N PHE A 146 -9.56 1.66 13.19
CA PHE A 146 -8.86 0.45 12.81
C PHE A 146 -9.43 -0.80 13.51
N GLY A 147 -8.99 -1.97 13.10
CA GLY A 147 -9.22 -3.21 13.82
C GLY A 147 -8.27 -3.32 15.02
N CYS A 148 -8.78 -3.20 16.24
CA CYS A 148 -7.96 -3.41 17.42
C CYS A 148 -7.84 -4.89 17.78
N VAL A 149 -6.64 -5.30 18.22
CA VAL A 149 -6.28 -6.71 18.40
C VAL A 149 -5.68 -6.92 19.79
N PRO A 150 -6.50 -7.23 20.81
CA PRO A 150 -6.00 -7.63 22.11
C PRO A 150 -5.28 -8.97 22.02
N THR A 151 -4.19 -9.10 22.79
CA THR A 151 -3.40 -10.33 22.88
C THR A 151 -3.12 -10.66 24.31
N SER A 152 -3.05 -11.96 24.62
CA SER A 152 -2.55 -12.49 25.88
C SER A 152 -1.06 -12.16 26.12
N ALA A 153 -0.56 -12.50 27.29
CA ALA A 153 0.83 -12.23 27.66
C ALA A 153 1.85 -12.99 26.79
N ASP A 154 1.50 -14.14 26.25
CA ASP A 154 2.31 -14.95 25.30
C ASP A 154 2.14 -14.52 23.84
N GLY A 155 1.32 -13.47 23.58
CA GLY A 155 1.12 -12.92 22.24
C GLY A 155 0.01 -13.57 21.43
N GLN A 156 -0.74 -14.53 21.97
CA GLN A 156 -1.88 -15.11 21.28
C GLN A 156 -3.01 -14.07 21.14
N VAL A 157 -3.61 -13.97 19.97
CA VAL A 157 -4.72 -13.06 19.69
C VAL A 157 -5.99 -13.57 20.39
N GLU A 158 -6.59 -12.71 21.23
CA GLU A 158 -7.81 -13.01 21.97
C GLU A 158 -9.07 -12.62 21.22
N ALA A 159 -9.00 -11.55 20.42
CA ALA A 159 -10.10 -11.08 19.58
C ALA A 159 -9.57 -10.22 18.40
N PHE A 160 -10.38 -10.11 17.36
CA PHE A 160 -10.22 -9.13 16.29
C PHE A 160 -11.47 -8.24 16.27
N LEU A 161 -11.31 -6.96 16.64
CA LEU A 161 -12.43 -6.05 16.93
C LEU A 161 -12.37 -4.86 15.96
N GLU A 162 -13.15 -4.95 14.88
CA GLU A 162 -13.12 -3.97 13.80
C GLU A 162 -13.89 -2.70 14.16
N LYS A 163 -13.19 -1.55 14.14
CA LYS A 163 -13.74 -0.18 14.25
C LYS A 163 -14.66 0.04 15.46
N MET A 164 -14.11 -0.12 16.64
CA MET A 164 -14.84 0.11 17.88
C MET A 164 -14.85 1.59 18.27
N GLU A 165 -15.98 2.07 18.78
CA GLU A 165 -16.07 3.40 19.39
C GLU A 165 -15.17 3.55 20.63
N ASN A 166 -15.08 2.47 21.42
CA ASN A 166 -14.24 2.38 22.61
C ASN A 166 -13.28 1.18 22.48
N PRO A 167 -12.11 1.36 21.82
CA PRO A 167 -11.14 0.30 21.65
C PRO A 167 -10.58 -0.23 22.98
N VAL A 168 -10.47 -1.53 23.11
CA VAL A 168 -9.94 -2.18 24.34
C VAL A 168 -8.41 -2.16 24.40
N THR A 169 -7.76 -1.85 23.29
CA THR A 169 -6.30 -1.71 23.17
C THR A 169 -5.95 -0.75 22.03
N ASN A 170 -4.77 -0.16 22.11
CA ASN A 170 -4.20 0.66 21.02
C ASN A 170 -3.31 -0.15 20.05
N TRP A 171 -3.21 -1.47 20.23
CA TRP A 171 -2.59 -2.35 19.25
C TRP A 171 -3.60 -2.65 18.16
N ILE A 172 -3.24 -2.27 16.93
CA ILE A 172 -4.11 -2.43 15.76
C ILE A 172 -3.51 -3.37 14.73
N ASN A 173 -4.37 -3.90 13.89
CA ASN A 173 -3.98 -4.62 12.69
C ASN A 173 -3.26 -3.69 11.71
N ALA A 174 -2.00 -3.99 11.42
CA ALA A 174 -1.15 -3.19 10.53
C ALA A 174 -1.26 -3.61 9.04
N GLY A 175 -2.14 -4.54 8.69
CA GLY A 175 -2.39 -4.93 7.30
C GLY A 175 -1.30 -5.78 6.66
N CYS A 176 -0.50 -6.49 7.46
CA CYS A 176 0.41 -7.52 6.99
C CYS A 176 0.24 -8.79 7.82
N TYR A 177 0.14 -9.93 7.15
CA TYR A 177 -0.11 -11.22 7.79
C TYR A 177 0.84 -12.28 7.26
N VAL A 178 1.17 -13.27 8.10
CA VAL A 178 1.80 -14.52 7.66
C VAL A 178 0.85 -15.68 7.97
N PHE A 179 0.51 -16.44 6.96
CA PHE A 179 -0.39 -17.59 7.05
C PHE A 179 0.37 -18.88 6.73
N ASN A 180 0.00 -19.96 7.40
CA ASN A 180 0.24 -21.28 6.84
C ASN A 180 -0.64 -21.48 5.61
N ARG A 181 -0.10 -22.04 4.54
CA ARG A 181 -0.79 -22.27 3.27
C ARG A 181 -2.12 -23.03 3.46
N GLU A 182 -2.16 -24.00 4.32
CA GLU A 182 -3.33 -24.82 4.62
C GLU A 182 -4.51 -24.01 5.15
N VAL A 183 -4.23 -22.94 5.91
CA VAL A 183 -5.29 -22.04 6.41
C VAL A 183 -5.91 -21.27 5.24
N ILE A 184 -5.10 -20.78 4.30
CA ILE A 184 -5.62 -20.11 3.10
C ILE A 184 -6.42 -21.08 2.23
N ASP A 185 -5.94 -22.31 2.05
CA ASP A 185 -6.63 -23.32 1.23
C ASP A 185 -7.97 -23.74 1.85
N SER A 186 -8.20 -23.49 3.15
CA SER A 186 -9.49 -23.72 3.81
C SER A 186 -10.50 -22.58 3.59
N ILE A 187 -10.08 -21.41 3.12
CA ILE A 187 -10.96 -20.29 2.82
C ILE A 187 -11.73 -20.58 1.52
N PRO A 188 -13.08 -20.45 1.51
CA PRO A 188 -13.87 -20.71 0.31
C PRO A 188 -13.49 -19.77 -0.85
N ARG A 189 -13.22 -20.35 -2.02
CA ARG A 189 -12.96 -19.58 -3.25
C ARG A 189 -14.25 -19.05 -3.85
N ASN A 190 -14.13 -17.98 -4.66
CA ASN A 190 -15.27 -17.34 -5.34
C ASN A 190 -16.41 -16.95 -4.39
N THR A 191 -16.07 -16.61 -3.15
CA THR A 191 -17.02 -16.23 -2.11
C THR A 191 -16.67 -14.83 -1.62
N VAL A 192 -17.66 -13.96 -1.49
CA VAL A 192 -17.49 -12.65 -0.88
C VAL A 192 -17.29 -12.84 0.62
N LEU A 193 -16.10 -12.53 1.11
CA LEU A 193 -15.71 -12.78 2.49
C LEU A 193 -14.66 -11.77 2.97
N SER A 194 -14.86 -11.21 4.18
CA SER A 194 -13.89 -10.34 4.84
C SER A 194 -12.98 -11.16 5.75
N ILE A 195 -11.67 -11.00 5.56
CA ILE A 195 -10.70 -11.66 6.45
C ILE A 195 -10.80 -11.13 7.88
N GLU A 196 -11.07 -9.83 8.04
CA GLU A 196 -11.11 -9.13 9.32
C GLU A 196 -12.39 -9.43 10.12
N ARG A 197 -13.52 -9.49 9.42
CA ARG A 197 -14.85 -9.62 10.06
C ARG A 197 -15.31 -11.07 10.20
N GLU A 198 -14.77 -11.96 9.39
CA GLU A 198 -15.23 -13.36 9.30
C GLU A 198 -14.10 -14.33 9.58
N THR A 199 -13.01 -14.30 8.79
CA THR A 199 -11.96 -15.34 8.89
C THR A 199 -11.18 -15.25 10.21
N PHE A 200 -10.67 -14.09 10.62
CA PHE A 200 -9.94 -13.99 11.89
C PHE A 200 -10.81 -14.32 13.10
N PRO A 201 -12.04 -13.78 13.25
CA PRO A 201 -12.93 -14.19 14.33
C PRO A 201 -13.20 -15.71 14.34
N GLN A 202 -13.41 -16.33 13.18
CA GLN A 202 -13.64 -17.77 13.09
C GLN A 202 -12.40 -18.57 13.53
N LEU A 203 -11.20 -18.22 13.05
CA LEU A 203 -9.95 -18.88 13.46
C LEU A 203 -9.72 -18.79 14.97
N ILE A 204 -10.01 -17.63 15.58
CA ILE A 204 -9.91 -17.44 17.02
C ILE A 204 -10.93 -18.30 17.77
N SER A 205 -12.19 -18.33 17.31
CA SER A 205 -13.25 -19.17 17.87
C SER A 205 -12.92 -20.67 17.80
N ASP A 206 -12.29 -21.09 16.70
CA ASP A 206 -11.85 -22.47 16.48
C ASP A 206 -10.56 -22.81 17.22
N LYS A 207 -10.07 -21.89 18.08
CA LYS A 207 -8.85 -22.05 18.87
C LYS A 207 -7.61 -22.36 18.01
N ARG A 208 -7.56 -21.81 16.80
CA ARG A 208 -6.37 -21.86 15.97
C ARG A 208 -5.27 -21.00 16.59
N ARG A 209 -4.03 -21.30 16.28
CA ARG A 209 -2.86 -20.58 16.79
C ARG A 209 -2.66 -19.28 16.03
N VAL A 210 -3.40 -18.23 16.45
CA VAL A 210 -3.33 -16.88 15.89
C VAL A 210 -2.52 -16.01 16.84
N PHE A 211 -1.41 -15.43 16.37
CA PHE A 211 -0.51 -14.61 17.20
C PHE A 211 -0.35 -13.20 16.63
N GLY A 212 -0.04 -12.25 17.52
CA GLY A 212 0.32 -10.89 17.18
C GLY A 212 1.84 -10.68 17.17
N TYR A 213 2.40 -10.29 16.02
CA TYR A 213 3.78 -9.82 15.93
C TYR A 213 3.81 -8.30 16.15
N LYS A 214 4.23 -7.87 17.34
CA LYS A 214 4.27 -6.47 17.75
C LYS A 214 5.61 -5.85 17.43
N GLU A 215 5.62 -4.78 16.65
CA GLU A 215 6.81 -4.04 16.30
C GLU A 215 6.53 -2.53 16.23
N ALA A 216 7.42 -1.71 16.77
CA ALA A 216 7.40 -0.27 16.62
C ALA A 216 8.20 0.10 15.37
N ALA A 217 7.54 0.19 14.22
CA ALA A 217 8.13 0.56 12.94
C ALA A 217 7.32 1.68 12.29
N TYR A 218 7.91 2.36 11.30
CA TYR A 218 7.12 3.28 10.48
C TYR A 218 5.96 2.53 9.82
N TRP A 219 4.78 3.10 9.97
CA TRP A 219 3.55 2.57 9.41
C TRP A 219 2.59 3.70 9.05
N LEU A 220 1.96 3.62 7.89
CA LEU A 220 0.98 4.58 7.43
C LEU A 220 -0.04 3.92 6.50
N ASP A 221 -1.33 3.98 6.85
CA ASP A 221 -2.44 3.69 5.94
C ASP A 221 -2.68 4.90 5.03
N ILE A 222 -2.52 4.73 3.72
CA ILE A 222 -2.80 5.78 2.74
C ILE A 222 -4.32 5.84 2.49
N GLY A 223 -5.06 6.21 3.51
CA GLY A 223 -6.54 6.21 3.49
C GLY A 223 -7.19 7.49 2.95
N ASN A 224 -6.46 8.59 2.88
CA ASN A 224 -6.94 9.91 2.46
C ASN A 224 -5.80 10.76 1.85
N PRO A 225 -6.10 11.91 1.25
CA PRO A 225 -5.08 12.77 0.64
C PRO A 225 -3.97 13.22 1.61
N GLY A 226 -4.33 13.58 2.85
CA GLY A 226 -3.33 13.98 3.85
C GLY A 226 -2.32 12.88 4.15
N ALA A 227 -2.78 11.63 4.27
CA ALA A 227 -1.91 10.47 4.46
C ALA A 227 -1.04 10.19 3.22
N LEU A 228 -1.55 10.41 2.01
CA LEU A 228 -0.77 10.26 0.77
C LEU A 228 0.39 11.26 0.73
N PHE A 229 0.12 12.54 0.96
CA PHE A 229 1.14 13.59 0.97
C PHE A 229 2.14 13.37 2.10
N LYS A 230 1.65 13.07 3.31
CA LYS A 230 2.53 12.74 4.43
C LYS A 230 3.44 11.54 4.12
N GLY A 231 2.90 10.47 3.57
CA GLY A 231 3.69 9.29 3.18
C GLY A 231 4.77 9.62 2.14
N SER A 232 4.45 10.51 1.19
CA SER A 232 5.44 10.97 0.21
C SER A 232 6.55 11.79 0.89
N GLN A 233 6.21 12.75 1.74
CA GLN A 233 7.19 13.54 2.50
C GLN A 233 8.08 12.66 3.38
N ASP A 234 7.49 11.73 4.15
CA ASP A 234 8.22 10.85 5.05
C ASP A 234 9.23 9.97 4.31
N LEU A 235 8.90 9.51 3.11
CA LEU A 235 9.80 8.67 2.30
C LEU A 235 10.80 9.48 1.45
N VAL A 236 10.48 10.71 1.10
CA VAL A 236 11.46 11.65 0.50
C VAL A 236 12.56 11.97 1.51
N ALA A 237 12.21 12.15 2.79
CA ALA A 237 13.13 12.38 3.92
C ALA A 237 14.13 13.54 3.68
N ALA A 238 13.77 14.51 2.81
CA ALA A 238 14.53 15.69 2.42
C ALA A 238 13.57 16.76 1.90
N ASP A 239 14.09 17.89 1.45
CA ASP A 239 13.25 18.94 0.86
C ASP A 239 12.58 18.47 -0.44
N PHE A 240 13.25 17.64 -1.21
CA PHE A 240 12.73 17.09 -2.46
C PHE A 240 13.40 15.78 -2.89
N LEU A 241 12.72 15.07 -3.79
CA LEU A 241 13.26 13.89 -4.51
C LEU A 241 12.98 14.03 -6.01
N ILE A 242 14.02 13.94 -6.82
CA ILE A 242 13.92 14.04 -8.27
C ILE A 242 14.27 12.69 -8.90
N SER A 243 13.40 12.16 -9.75
CA SER A 243 13.71 10.99 -10.57
C SER A 243 14.88 11.29 -11.53
N SER A 244 15.78 10.36 -11.71
CA SER A 244 16.98 10.53 -12.55
C SER A 244 16.68 10.87 -14.02
N SER A 245 15.47 10.64 -14.49
CA SER A 245 15.03 10.96 -15.85
C SER A 245 14.16 12.24 -15.93
N ALA A 246 13.92 12.92 -14.83
CA ALA A 246 13.21 14.20 -14.84
C ALA A 246 14.17 15.34 -15.25
N ASP A 247 13.61 16.34 -15.93
CA ASP A 247 14.31 17.56 -16.33
C ASP A 247 13.83 18.73 -15.45
N VAL A 248 14.70 19.26 -14.61
CA VAL A 248 14.37 20.31 -13.66
C VAL A 248 15.31 21.49 -13.87
N ASP A 249 14.76 22.65 -14.21
CA ASP A 249 15.53 23.87 -14.37
C ASP A 249 16.24 24.25 -13.06
N SER A 250 17.48 24.69 -13.17
CA SER A 250 18.34 25.01 -12.00
C SER A 250 17.83 26.19 -11.16
N THR A 251 16.91 27.00 -11.70
CA THR A 251 16.28 28.14 -10.99
C THR A 251 14.95 27.75 -10.33
N ALA A 252 14.48 26.52 -10.51
CA ALA A 252 13.29 26.02 -9.83
C ALA A 252 13.56 25.85 -8.32
N VAL A 253 12.56 26.14 -7.49
CA VAL A 253 12.62 25.99 -6.03
C VAL A 253 11.72 24.83 -5.62
N LEU A 254 12.28 23.81 -5.01
CA LEU A 254 11.57 22.60 -4.56
C LEU A 254 11.73 22.46 -3.05
N THR A 255 10.61 22.37 -2.33
CA THR A 255 10.58 22.30 -0.85
C THR A 255 9.49 21.35 -0.36
N GLY A 256 9.41 21.15 0.96
CA GLY A 256 8.30 20.48 1.64
C GLY A 256 8.15 19.00 1.32
N GLY A 257 9.22 18.30 0.93
CA GLY A 257 9.15 16.90 0.55
C GLY A 257 8.56 16.69 -0.86
N THR A 258 8.69 17.67 -1.75
CA THR A 258 8.24 17.58 -3.15
C THR A 258 8.89 16.41 -3.87
N SER A 259 8.10 15.61 -4.58
CA SER A 259 8.58 14.47 -5.39
C SER A 259 8.31 14.68 -6.87
N ILE A 260 9.36 14.54 -7.71
CA ILE A 260 9.31 14.73 -9.17
C ILE A 260 9.50 13.39 -9.89
N GLY A 261 8.44 12.92 -10.53
CA GLY A 261 8.38 11.63 -11.21
C GLY A 261 9.19 11.55 -12.51
N ALA A 262 9.34 10.33 -13.04
CA ALA A 262 10.17 10.04 -14.21
C ALA A 262 9.71 10.81 -15.46
N GLY A 263 10.66 11.48 -16.13
CA GLY A 263 10.41 12.25 -17.35
C GLY A 263 9.55 13.49 -17.16
N ALA A 264 9.28 13.91 -15.93
CA ALA A 264 8.62 15.19 -15.67
C ALA A 264 9.55 16.37 -16.01
N GLN A 265 8.97 17.50 -16.41
CA GLN A 265 9.68 18.71 -16.80
C GLN A 265 9.25 19.87 -15.89
N ILE A 266 10.21 20.53 -15.25
CA ILE A 266 9.97 21.67 -14.36
C ILE A 266 10.71 22.88 -14.94
N GLY A 267 9.95 23.90 -15.32
CA GLY A 267 10.44 25.09 -15.98
C GLY A 267 11.12 26.08 -15.03
N ALA A 268 11.82 27.06 -15.64
CA ALA A 268 12.60 28.07 -14.96
C ALA A 268 11.74 28.87 -13.95
N GLY A 269 12.28 29.12 -12.74
CA GLY A 269 11.62 29.90 -11.70
C GLY A 269 10.33 29.31 -11.16
N ALA A 270 10.00 28.04 -11.46
CA ALA A 270 8.86 27.36 -10.85
C ALA A 270 9.12 27.13 -9.34
N ILE A 271 8.08 27.26 -8.52
CA ILE A 271 8.13 27.04 -7.07
C ILE A 271 7.14 25.92 -6.72
N LEU A 272 7.65 24.84 -6.15
CA LEU A 272 6.85 23.68 -5.77
C LEU A 272 7.11 23.35 -4.29
N ASP A 273 6.06 23.43 -3.49
CA ASP A 273 6.11 23.10 -2.06
C ASP A 273 5.15 21.96 -1.73
N ASN A 274 5.65 20.89 -1.14
CA ASN A 274 4.87 19.71 -0.79
C ASN A 274 4.01 19.18 -1.95
N CYS A 275 4.62 18.99 -3.13
CA CYS A 275 3.94 18.55 -4.34
C CYS A 275 4.29 17.10 -4.70
N ILE A 276 3.32 16.39 -5.27
CA ILE A 276 3.52 15.08 -5.89
C ILE A 276 3.36 15.27 -7.40
N ILE A 277 4.47 15.31 -8.12
CA ILE A 277 4.50 15.47 -9.58
C ILE A 277 4.71 14.08 -10.21
N SER A 278 3.68 13.60 -10.90
CA SER A 278 3.71 12.27 -11.51
C SER A 278 4.58 12.24 -12.78
N ALA A 279 4.79 11.05 -13.33
CA ALA A 279 5.65 10.86 -14.49
C ALA A 279 5.18 11.67 -15.71
N ARG A 280 6.13 12.26 -16.46
CA ARG A 280 5.92 13.02 -17.70
C ARG A 280 5.03 14.26 -17.53
N ALA A 281 4.72 14.68 -16.32
CA ALA A 281 4.02 15.93 -16.07
C ALA A 281 4.90 17.13 -16.41
N ILE A 282 4.29 18.24 -16.81
CA ILE A 282 4.98 19.45 -17.24
C ILE A 282 4.51 20.63 -16.36
N VAL A 283 5.45 21.27 -15.71
CA VAL A 283 5.24 22.54 -15.00
C VAL A 283 5.99 23.61 -15.77
N LYS A 284 5.26 24.53 -16.40
CA LYS A 284 5.86 25.61 -17.21
C LYS A 284 6.53 26.68 -16.33
N PRO A 285 7.39 27.55 -16.90
CA PRO A 285 8.14 28.57 -16.14
C PRO A 285 7.27 29.44 -15.24
N GLY A 286 7.81 29.81 -14.07
CA GLY A 286 7.16 30.72 -13.13
C GLY A 286 5.90 30.21 -12.45
N ALA A 287 5.51 28.95 -12.63
CA ALA A 287 4.35 28.40 -11.95
C ALA A 287 4.62 28.16 -10.46
N HIS A 288 3.61 28.38 -9.61
CA HIS A 288 3.68 28.21 -8.16
C HIS A 288 2.67 27.15 -7.71
N LEU A 289 3.15 26.05 -7.15
CA LEU A 289 2.31 24.94 -6.69
C LEU A 289 2.57 24.65 -5.20
N THR A 290 1.49 24.56 -4.43
CA THR A 290 1.54 24.16 -3.03
C THR A 290 0.57 23.00 -2.80
N ARG A 291 1.00 21.94 -2.11
CA ARG A 291 0.20 20.74 -1.80
C ARG A 291 -0.64 20.25 -3.00
N THR A 292 0.02 20.17 -4.17
CA THR A 292 -0.64 19.86 -5.43
C THR A 292 -0.21 18.48 -5.92
N PHE A 293 -1.20 17.66 -6.31
CA PHE A 293 -0.97 16.40 -7.03
C PHE A 293 -1.12 16.66 -8.52
N LEU A 294 -0.04 16.58 -9.26
CA LEU A 294 -0.03 16.68 -10.71
C LEU A 294 0.01 15.29 -11.34
N ALA A 295 -1.06 14.90 -12.00
CA ALA A 295 -1.22 13.58 -12.62
C ALA A 295 -0.26 13.36 -13.80
N SER A 296 -0.13 12.12 -14.23
CA SER A 296 0.78 11.75 -15.32
C SER A 296 0.47 12.51 -16.61
N ALA A 297 1.51 13.11 -17.22
CA ALA A 297 1.42 13.90 -18.44
C ALA A 297 0.48 15.13 -18.38
N ALA A 298 0.06 15.54 -17.20
CA ALA A 298 -0.68 16.78 -17.01
C ALA A 298 0.24 18.00 -17.19
N VAL A 299 -0.35 19.13 -17.55
CA VAL A 299 0.41 20.37 -17.84
C VAL A 299 -0.12 21.51 -16.95
N VAL A 300 0.79 22.18 -16.27
CA VAL A 300 0.56 23.45 -15.58
C VAL A 300 1.11 24.59 -16.43
N GLU A 301 0.28 25.58 -16.71
CA GLU A 301 0.62 26.72 -17.58
C GLU A 301 1.59 27.69 -16.90
N GLU A 302 2.26 28.51 -17.74
CA GLU A 302 3.22 29.51 -17.31
C GLU A 302 2.62 30.50 -16.28
N GLY A 303 3.33 30.73 -15.19
CA GLY A 303 2.92 31.62 -14.12
C GLY A 303 1.66 31.24 -13.33
N ALA A 304 1.07 30.07 -13.61
CA ALA A 304 -0.12 29.61 -12.90
C ALA A 304 0.18 29.36 -11.41
N THR A 305 -0.79 29.66 -10.55
CA THR A 305 -0.68 29.43 -9.10
C THR A 305 -1.82 28.53 -8.63
N TYR A 306 -1.44 27.42 -7.97
CA TYR A 306 -2.39 26.44 -7.45
C TYR A 306 -2.00 25.99 -6.05
N GLU A 307 -3.01 25.84 -5.20
CA GLU A 307 -2.88 25.28 -3.86
C GLU A 307 -4.00 24.26 -3.63
N ASP A 308 -3.67 23.12 -2.99
CA ASP A 308 -4.61 22.04 -2.66
C ASP A 308 -5.36 21.52 -3.90
N ARG A 309 -4.62 21.18 -4.95
CA ARG A 309 -5.21 20.76 -6.23
C ARG A 309 -4.78 19.38 -6.69
N TYR A 310 -5.73 18.69 -7.26
CA TYR A 310 -5.52 17.59 -8.20
C TYR A 310 -5.63 18.13 -9.61
N ILE A 311 -4.58 17.97 -10.40
CA ILE A 311 -4.54 18.44 -11.79
C ILE A 311 -4.19 17.24 -12.69
N SER A 312 -5.10 16.90 -13.60
CA SER A 312 -4.89 15.94 -14.67
C SER A 312 -4.93 16.61 -16.04
N GLN A 313 -4.88 15.84 -17.12
CA GLN A 313 -5.05 16.38 -18.47
C GLN A 313 -6.43 16.98 -18.71
N ASN A 314 -7.44 16.50 -17.97
CA ASN A 314 -8.85 16.82 -18.20
C ASN A 314 -9.48 17.58 -17.04
N GLU A 315 -8.87 17.58 -15.85
CA GLU A 315 -9.48 18.07 -14.63
C GLU A 315 -8.52 18.95 -13.81
N ASN A 316 -9.08 19.92 -13.12
CA ASN A 316 -8.40 20.72 -12.10
C ASN A 316 -9.36 20.87 -10.90
N LEU A 317 -9.26 19.97 -9.95
CA LEU A 317 -10.19 19.80 -8.85
C LEU A 317 -9.54 20.11 -7.50
N PRO A 318 -10.28 20.61 -6.50
CA PRO A 318 -9.74 20.79 -5.15
C PRO A 318 -9.48 19.43 -4.48
N ILE A 319 -8.40 19.36 -3.71
CA ILE A 319 -8.14 18.28 -2.74
C ILE A 319 -8.66 18.76 -1.39
N ILE A 320 -9.38 17.90 -0.69
CA ILE A 320 -9.84 18.13 0.69
C ILE A 320 -8.95 17.27 1.61
N PHE A 321 -8.16 17.95 2.45
CA PHE A 321 -7.23 17.33 3.41
C PHE A 321 -7.90 17.02 4.75
#